data_386bf64e17c544cd3e246db998655d10
#
_entry.id   386bf64e17c544cd3e246db998655d10
#
_cell.length_a   1.000
_cell.length_b   1.000
_cell.length_c   1.000
_cell.angle_alpha   90.00
_cell.angle_beta   90.00
_cell.angle_gamma   90.00
#
_symmetry.space_group_name_H-M   'P 1'
#
loop_
_entity.id
_entity.type
_entity.pdbx_description
1 polymer ?
#
loop_
_entity_poly.entity_id
_entity_poly.type
_entity_poly.pdbx_seq_one_letter_code
_entity_poly.pdbx_strand_id
1 'polypeptide(L)'
;PMAGMILSTYVFRVFPHLSLVAQGLWWFSFLLDVSLIAGFTIKFACLGRRVHATPSWTVLYVGIAVAALTYPLVGIIEIAYATLSFGFLLTFYLYPLIYSDLKKHPLPVAMLGQEGIYCAPFSLLLASLVRVGGESLPTWFLIVMILASQSFFFFVLTRLPNILKQGFQPAFSALTFPTIITATSLKMAQGILKLPFLDYLVVAETLICLTILLFVLGAYLIWLRKKV
;
A
#
# COMPACT_ATOMS: atom_id res chain seq x y z
N PRO A 1 -6.87 -1.47 9.77
CA PRO A 1 -6.99 0.00 9.86
C PRO A 1 -7.07 0.65 8.47
N MET A 2 -6.04 0.53 7.59
CA MET A 2 -6.01 1.13 6.24
C MET A 2 -7.30 0.91 5.44
N ALA A 3 -7.78 -0.34 5.35
CA ALA A 3 -9.01 -0.67 4.64
C ALA A 3 -10.23 0.07 5.21
N GLY A 4 -10.28 0.27 6.53
CA GLY A 4 -11.36 1.03 7.16
C GLY A 4 -11.35 2.52 6.78
N MET A 5 -10.18 3.17 6.70
CA MET A 5 -10.06 4.55 6.22
C MET A 5 -10.47 4.68 4.75
N ILE A 6 -10.12 3.70 3.89
CA ILE A 6 -10.57 3.70 2.49
C ILE A 6 -12.09 3.47 2.41
N LEU A 7 -12.59 2.46 3.14
CA LEU A 7 -14.01 2.13 3.15
C LEU A 7 -14.86 3.32 3.59
N SER A 8 -14.40 4.09 4.58
CA SER A 8 -15.11 5.28 5.05
C SER A 8 -15.33 6.31 3.93
N THR A 9 -14.37 6.47 3.03
CA THR A 9 -14.53 7.38 1.88
C THR A 9 -15.57 6.87 0.88
N TYR A 10 -15.65 5.55 0.69
CA TYR A 10 -16.70 4.95 -0.15
C TYR A 10 -18.09 5.06 0.50
N VAL A 11 -18.20 4.81 1.83
CA VAL A 11 -19.45 5.01 2.57
C VAL A 11 -19.95 6.44 2.42
N PHE A 12 -19.09 7.42 2.58
CA PHE A 12 -19.45 8.83 2.39
C PHE A 12 -19.87 9.13 0.94
N ARG A 13 -19.17 8.56 -0.04
CA ARG A 13 -19.45 8.82 -1.46
C ARG A 13 -20.79 8.21 -1.89
N VAL A 14 -21.13 7.01 -1.40
CA VAL A 14 -22.37 6.30 -1.78
C VAL A 14 -23.56 6.77 -0.94
N PHE A 15 -23.31 7.06 0.34
CA PHE A 15 -24.33 7.46 1.31
C PHE A 15 -23.94 8.78 2.01
N PRO A 16 -24.06 9.95 1.33
CA PRO A 16 -23.64 11.24 1.90
C PRO A 16 -24.34 11.59 3.24
N HIS A 17 -25.57 11.11 3.44
CA HIS A 17 -26.32 11.28 4.69
C HIS A 17 -25.70 10.55 5.90
N LEU A 18 -24.83 9.58 5.68
CA LEU A 18 -24.06 8.87 6.72
C LEU A 18 -22.69 9.50 6.98
N SER A 19 -22.51 10.79 6.71
CA SER A 19 -21.22 11.47 6.85
C SER A 19 -20.60 11.31 8.23
N LEU A 20 -21.38 11.40 9.30
CA LEU A 20 -20.89 11.20 10.68
C LEU A 20 -20.41 9.76 10.92
N VAL A 21 -21.12 8.77 10.38
CA VAL A 21 -20.71 7.36 10.48
C VAL A 21 -19.42 7.13 9.70
N ALA A 22 -19.30 7.69 8.51
CA ALA A 22 -18.09 7.61 7.69
C ALA A 22 -16.89 8.25 8.39
N GLN A 23 -17.06 9.45 8.97
CA GLN A 23 -16.01 10.12 9.74
C GLN A 23 -15.66 9.32 11.02
N GLY A 24 -16.64 8.80 11.74
CA GLY A 24 -16.41 7.96 12.92
C GLY A 24 -15.62 6.69 12.59
N LEU A 25 -15.96 6.01 11.48
CA LEU A 25 -15.21 4.85 10.97
C LEU A 25 -13.77 5.22 10.59
N TRP A 26 -13.58 6.39 9.96
CA TRP A 26 -12.25 6.89 9.60
C TRP A 26 -11.39 7.11 10.85
N TRP A 27 -11.91 7.85 11.84
CA TRP A 27 -11.20 8.14 13.09
C TRP A 27 -10.89 6.87 13.88
N PHE A 28 -11.85 5.95 13.99
CA PHE A 28 -11.61 4.66 14.63
C PHE A 28 -10.46 3.90 13.94
N SER A 29 -10.48 3.85 12.61
CA SER A 29 -9.47 3.15 11.84
C SER A 29 -8.10 3.82 11.95
N PHE A 30 -8.04 5.16 11.94
CA PHE A 30 -6.81 5.92 12.11
C PHE A 30 -6.20 5.72 13.50
N LEU A 31 -6.99 5.85 14.56
CA LEU A 31 -6.51 5.65 15.93
C LEU A 31 -6.07 4.21 16.18
N LEU A 32 -6.75 3.24 15.58
CA LEU A 32 -6.33 1.84 15.62
C LEU A 32 -4.98 1.64 14.95
N ASP A 33 -4.74 2.30 13.81
CA ASP A 33 -3.46 2.22 13.08
C ASP A 33 -2.31 2.82 13.91
N VAL A 34 -2.51 4.01 14.46
CA VAL A 34 -1.55 4.66 15.37
C VAL A 34 -1.25 3.77 16.57
N SER A 35 -2.29 3.16 17.17
CA SER A 35 -2.14 2.25 18.32
C SER A 35 -1.34 1.00 17.97
N LEU A 36 -1.55 0.44 16.79
CA LEU A 36 -0.79 -0.71 16.30
C LEU A 36 0.67 -0.35 16.04
N ILE A 37 0.95 0.80 15.41
CA ILE A 37 2.31 1.30 15.20
C ILE A 37 3.01 1.49 16.54
N ALA A 38 2.38 2.17 17.49
CA ALA A 38 2.94 2.40 18.82
C ALA A 38 3.20 1.10 19.56
N GLY A 39 2.20 0.20 19.63
CA GLY A 39 2.32 -1.09 20.30
C GLY A 39 3.40 -1.99 19.70
N PHE A 40 3.50 -2.03 18.37
CA PHE A 40 4.53 -2.80 17.68
C PHE A 40 5.92 -2.20 17.94
N THR A 41 6.06 -0.88 17.84
CA THR A 41 7.33 -0.18 18.09
C THR A 41 7.81 -0.40 19.53
N ILE A 42 6.94 -0.23 20.52
CA ILE A 42 7.27 -0.49 21.94
C ILE A 42 7.70 -1.95 22.12
N LYS A 43 6.92 -2.89 21.59
CA LYS A 43 7.18 -4.32 21.80
C LYS A 43 8.47 -4.81 21.16
N PHE A 44 8.78 -4.35 19.94
CA PHE A 44 9.88 -4.91 19.14
C PHE A 44 11.10 -4.02 19.06
N ALA A 45 10.94 -2.71 19.09
CA ALA A 45 12.06 -1.78 19.08
C ALA A 45 12.58 -1.46 20.49
N CYS A 46 11.66 -1.20 21.46
CA CYS A 46 12.05 -0.76 22.79
C CYS A 46 12.28 -1.93 23.76
N LEU A 47 11.43 -2.99 23.71
CA LEU A 47 11.54 -4.15 24.62
C LEU A 47 12.50 -5.24 24.12
N GLY A 48 13.23 -5.00 23.04
CA GLY A 48 14.34 -5.84 22.56
C GLY A 48 13.95 -7.24 22.06
N ARG A 49 12.68 -7.49 21.75
CA ARG A 49 12.28 -8.74 21.11
C ARG A 49 12.74 -8.72 19.66
N ARG A 50 13.84 -9.42 19.40
CA ARG A 50 14.38 -9.54 18.03
C ARG A 50 13.38 -10.25 17.13
N VAL A 51 12.78 -9.51 16.21
CA VAL A 51 11.93 -10.04 15.13
C VAL A 51 12.56 -9.59 13.82
N HIS A 52 12.72 -10.52 12.89
CA HIS A 52 13.29 -10.24 11.58
C HIS A 52 12.37 -9.28 10.80
N ALA A 53 12.98 -8.25 10.22
CA ALA A 53 12.25 -7.30 9.42
C ALA A 53 11.78 -7.94 8.11
N THR A 54 10.49 -7.91 7.86
CA THR A 54 9.86 -8.47 6.67
C THR A 54 9.14 -7.36 5.88
N PRO A 55 8.79 -7.56 4.60
CA PRO A 55 8.06 -6.57 3.82
C PRO A 55 6.76 -6.08 4.49
N SER A 56 6.10 -6.92 5.31
CA SER A 56 4.90 -6.52 6.05
C SER A 56 5.11 -5.39 7.06
N TRP A 57 6.35 -5.10 7.48
CA TRP A 57 6.64 -3.92 8.29
C TRP A 57 6.29 -2.62 7.56
N THR A 58 6.49 -2.58 6.24
CA THR A 58 6.10 -1.39 5.47
C THR A 58 4.59 -1.20 5.44
N VAL A 59 3.80 -2.28 5.48
CA VAL A 59 2.34 -2.19 5.58
C VAL A 59 1.93 -1.53 6.89
N LEU A 60 2.57 -1.92 8.00
CA LEU A 60 2.26 -1.33 9.31
C LEU A 60 2.63 0.15 9.38
N TYR A 61 3.87 0.49 9.00
CA TYR A 61 4.39 1.84 9.23
C TYR A 61 4.06 2.83 8.11
N VAL A 62 4.20 2.41 6.84
CA VAL A 62 3.92 3.30 5.70
C VAL A 62 2.42 3.34 5.39
N GLY A 63 1.70 2.30 5.80
CA GLY A 63 0.25 2.19 5.62
C GLY A 63 -0.55 3.36 6.20
N ILE A 64 -0.04 4.03 7.24
CA ILE A 64 -0.68 5.23 7.81
C ILE A 64 -0.81 6.38 6.78
N ALA A 65 0.01 6.39 5.72
CA ALA A 65 -0.12 7.36 4.63
C ALA A 65 -1.47 7.26 3.88
N VAL A 66 -2.25 6.19 4.09
CA VAL A 66 -3.65 6.13 3.66
C VAL A 66 -4.47 7.27 4.29
N ALA A 67 -4.13 7.72 5.49
CA ALA A 67 -4.77 8.90 6.09
C ALA A 67 -4.58 10.16 5.22
N ALA A 68 -3.39 10.34 4.63
CA ALA A 68 -3.14 11.42 3.69
C ALA A 68 -3.91 11.25 2.36
N LEU A 69 -4.13 10.01 1.92
CA LEU A 69 -4.94 9.73 0.73
C LEU A 69 -6.43 10.04 0.96
N THR A 70 -6.91 9.82 2.18
CA THR A 70 -8.34 9.87 2.54
C THR A 70 -8.72 11.10 3.38
N TYR A 71 -7.78 12.00 3.68
CA TYR A 71 -7.98 13.19 4.52
C TYR A 71 -9.15 14.10 4.10
N PRO A 72 -9.54 14.20 2.81
CA PRO A 72 -10.65 15.08 2.44
C PRO A 72 -11.98 14.74 3.13
N LEU A 73 -12.13 13.51 3.64
CA LEU A 73 -13.31 13.12 4.40
C LEU A 73 -13.41 13.85 5.75
N VAL A 74 -12.27 14.12 6.39
CA VAL A 74 -12.20 14.77 7.71
C VAL A 74 -11.78 16.24 7.62
N GLY A 75 -11.21 16.67 6.48
CA GLY A 75 -10.84 18.06 6.21
C GLY A 75 -9.59 18.57 6.94
N ILE A 76 -8.81 17.70 7.61
CA ILE A 76 -7.64 18.08 8.41
C ILE A 76 -6.37 17.82 7.62
N ILE A 77 -5.84 18.85 6.95
CA ILE A 77 -4.67 18.72 6.08
C ILE A 77 -3.36 18.47 6.86
N GLU A 78 -3.29 18.91 8.11
CA GLU A 78 -2.14 18.71 8.98
C GLU A 78 -1.88 17.21 9.24
N ILE A 79 -2.94 16.43 9.41
CA ILE A 79 -2.85 14.97 9.54
C ILE A 79 -2.28 14.38 8.23
N ALA A 80 -2.73 14.89 7.09
CA ALA A 80 -2.23 14.42 5.80
C ALA A 80 -0.73 14.68 5.65
N TYR A 81 -0.26 15.89 5.96
CA TYR A 81 1.18 16.20 5.93
C TYR A 81 1.98 15.37 6.94
N ALA A 82 1.50 15.23 8.16
CA ALA A 82 2.18 14.46 9.19
C ALA A 82 2.33 12.97 8.79
N THR A 83 1.24 12.34 8.35
CA THR A 83 1.24 10.91 7.96
C THR A 83 2.01 10.67 6.68
N LEU A 84 1.96 11.58 5.71
CA LEU A 84 2.75 11.52 4.49
C LEU A 84 4.25 11.63 4.78
N SER A 85 4.66 12.61 5.60
CA SER A 85 6.07 12.81 6.01
C SER A 85 6.59 11.60 6.79
N PHE A 86 5.81 11.08 7.72
CA PHE A 86 6.14 9.87 8.47
C PHE A 86 6.31 8.67 7.52
N GLY A 87 5.38 8.48 6.57
CA GLY A 87 5.47 7.43 5.57
C GLY A 87 6.73 7.52 4.71
N PHE A 88 7.12 8.73 4.26
CA PHE A 88 8.37 8.94 3.53
C PHE A 88 9.59 8.55 4.36
N LEU A 89 9.72 9.09 5.57
CA LEU A 89 10.84 8.79 6.46
C LEU A 89 10.99 7.29 6.71
N LEU A 90 9.87 6.62 7.00
CA LEU A 90 9.91 5.19 7.29
C LEU A 90 10.11 4.34 6.03
N THR A 91 9.69 4.77 4.87
CA THR A 91 10.00 4.06 3.63
C THR A 91 11.51 4.00 3.41
N PHE A 92 12.21 5.13 3.48
CA PHE A 92 13.67 5.18 3.33
C PHE A 92 14.43 4.45 4.43
N TYR A 93 13.88 4.36 5.64
CA TYR A 93 14.48 3.60 6.74
C TYR A 93 14.24 2.09 6.59
N LEU A 94 13.01 1.68 6.29
CA LEU A 94 12.62 0.27 6.29
C LEU A 94 13.15 -0.52 5.09
N TYR A 95 13.26 0.07 3.90
CA TYR A 95 13.75 -0.67 2.73
C TYR A 95 15.17 -1.21 2.90
N PRO A 96 16.17 -0.40 3.31
CA PRO A 96 17.51 -0.91 3.59
C PRO A 96 17.53 -1.94 4.72
N LEU A 97 16.72 -1.71 5.78
CA LEU A 97 16.63 -2.62 6.92
C LEU A 97 16.09 -3.99 6.48
N ILE A 98 14.96 -4.02 5.79
CA ILE A 98 14.33 -5.25 5.28
C ILE A 98 15.28 -5.96 4.32
N TYR A 99 15.90 -5.25 3.39
CA TYR A 99 16.86 -5.83 2.46
C TYR A 99 18.05 -6.48 3.17
N SER A 100 18.63 -5.80 4.16
CA SER A 100 19.75 -6.31 4.96
C SER A 100 19.36 -7.56 5.76
N ASP A 101 18.15 -7.57 6.33
CA ASP A 101 17.69 -8.68 7.15
C ASP A 101 17.32 -9.90 6.30
N LEU A 102 16.64 -9.69 5.17
CA LEU A 102 16.28 -10.77 4.25
C LEU A 102 17.48 -11.44 3.55
N LYS A 103 18.61 -10.73 3.43
CA LYS A 103 19.86 -11.36 2.97
C LYS A 103 20.38 -12.42 3.96
N LYS A 104 20.15 -12.21 5.26
CA LYS A 104 20.59 -13.13 6.32
C LYS A 104 19.52 -14.16 6.64
N HIS A 105 18.27 -13.78 6.54
CA HIS A 105 17.11 -14.57 6.92
C HIS A 105 16.05 -14.50 5.81
N PRO A 106 16.20 -15.35 4.74
CA PRO A 106 15.26 -15.37 3.62
C PRO A 106 13.83 -15.67 4.07
N LEU A 107 12.84 -15.16 3.35
CA LEU A 107 11.43 -15.44 3.64
C LEU A 107 11.15 -16.94 3.53
N PRO A 108 10.43 -17.52 4.50
CA PRO A 108 9.87 -18.86 4.36
C PRO A 108 8.95 -18.95 3.13
N VAL A 109 8.88 -20.13 2.50
CA VAL A 109 8.03 -20.36 1.32
C VAL A 109 6.60 -19.87 1.54
N ALA A 110 6.02 -20.14 2.71
CA ALA A 110 4.66 -19.70 3.08
C ALA A 110 4.47 -18.18 3.10
N MET A 111 5.55 -17.39 3.14
CA MET A 111 5.55 -15.94 3.21
C MET A 111 6.02 -15.25 1.91
N LEU A 112 6.39 -16.01 0.87
CA LEU A 112 6.92 -15.43 -0.38
C LEU A 112 5.95 -14.45 -1.04
N GLY A 113 4.63 -14.60 -0.85
CA GLY A 113 3.64 -13.63 -1.30
C GLY A 113 3.89 -12.21 -0.77
N GLN A 114 4.58 -12.05 0.37
CA GLN A 114 4.94 -10.74 0.92
C GLN A 114 5.92 -9.95 0.02
N GLU A 115 6.62 -10.60 -0.91
CA GLU A 115 7.43 -9.86 -1.90
C GLU A 115 6.57 -8.90 -2.73
N GLY A 116 5.27 -9.20 -2.91
CA GLY A 116 4.32 -8.28 -3.55
C GLY A 116 4.17 -6.93 -2.85
N ILE A 117 4.47 -6.85 -1.55
CA ILE A 117 4.34 -5.62 -0.78
C ILE A 117 5.35 -4.55 -1.24
N TYR A 118 6.48 -4.93 -1.84
CA TYR A 118 7.51 -3.96 -2.24
C TYR A 118 7.01 -2.84 -3.16
N CYS A 119 6.00 -3.06 -3.99
CA CYS A 119 5.47 -1.99 -4.84
C CYS A 119 4.53 -1.01 -4.11
N ALA A 120 4.04 -1.36 -2.89
CA ALA A 120 3.04 -0.54 -2.19
C ALA A 120 3.57 0.78 -1.63
N PRO A 121 4.69 0.86 -0.90
CA PRO A 121 5.12 2.08 -0.22
C PRO A 121 5.24 3.30 -1.13
N PHE A 122 6.05 3.22 -2.18
CA PHE A 122 6.20 4.34 -3.11
C PHE A 122 4.91 4.67 -3.86
N SER A 123 4.12 3.66 -4.20
CA SER A 123 2.83 3.85 -4.86
C SER A 123 1.82 4.55 -3.94
N LEU A 124 1.73 4.14 -2.68
CA LEU A 124 0.87 4.77 -1.70
C LEU A 124 1.29 6.21 -1.42
N LEU A 125 2.61 6.45 -1.25
CA LEU A 125 3.15 7.79 -1.07
C LEU A 125 2.89 8.68 -2.29
N LEU A 126 3.03 8.16 -3.51
CA LEU A 126 2.69 8.88 -4.74
C LEU A 126 1.20 9.26 -4.78
N ALA A 127 0.30 8.32 -4.51
CA ALA A 127 -1.14 8.59 -4.48
C ALA A 127 -1.49 9.64 -3.41
N SER A 128 -0.92 9.51 -2.22
CA SER A 128 -1.12 10.45 -1.11
C SER A 128 -0.55 11.84 -1.42
N LEU A 129 0.65 11.89 -2.02
CA LEU A 129 1.30 13.12 -2.46
C LEU A 129 0.43 13.88 -3.48
N VAL A 130 -0.06 13.16 -4.51
CA VAL A 130 -0.96 13.73 -5.52
C VAL A 130 -2.26 14.22 -4.89
N ARG A 131 -2.79 13.49 -3.90
CA ARG A 131 -4.01 13.90 -3.20
C ARG A 131 -3.84 15.18 -2.40
N VAL A 132 -2.69 15.36 -1.76
CA VAL A 132 -2.41 16.51 -0.88
C VAL A 132 -1.90 17.72 -1.67
N GLY A 133 -0.98 17.50 -2.61
CA GLY A 133 -0.31 18.59 -3.34
C GLY A 133 -1.00 19.00 -4.63
N GLY A 134 -1.77 18.11 -5.27
CA GLY A 134 -2.48 18.41 -6.51
C GLY A 134 -1.57 18.97 -7.60
N GLU A 135 -2.06 20.01 -8.28
CA GLU A 135 -1.33 20.67 -9.38
C GLU A 135 -0.14 21.53 -8.90
N SER A 136 -0.01 21.80 -7.60
CA SER A 136 1.13 22.55 -7.06
C SER A 136 2.42 21.74 -6.97
N LEU A 137 2.36 20.44 -7.22
CA LEU A 137 3.54 19.57 -7.17
C LEU A 137 4.53 19.87 -8.30
N PRO A 138 5.83 19.99 -7.99
CA PRO A 138 6.84 20.12 -9.05
C PRO A 138 6.83 18.88 -9.95
N THR A 139 6.75 19.10 -11.27
CA THR A 139 6.69 18.02 -12.28
C THR A 139 7.85 17.03 -12.13
N TRP A 140 9.07 17.53 -11.90
CA TRP A 140 10.25 16.67 -11.73
C TRP A 140 10.10 15.71 -10.55
N PHE A 141 9.54 16.19 -9.42
CA PHE A 141 9.35 15.37 -8.22
C PHE A 141 8.29 14.30 -8.47
N LEU A 142 7.21 14.66 -9.16
CA LEU A 142 6.17 13.72 -9.55
C LEU A 142 6.73 12.61 -10.47
N ILE A 143 7.59 12.97 -11.43
CA ILE A 143 8.27 12.01 -12.32
C ILE A 143 9.17 11.07 -11.51
N VAL A 144 9.96 11.58 -10.57
CA VAL A 144 10.82 10.75 -9.70
C VAL A 144 9.99 9.76 -8.90
N MET A 145 8.86 10.20 -8.34
CA MET A 145 7.97 9.34 -7.57
C MET A 145 7.29 8.26 -8.44
N ILE A 146 6.90 8.61 -9.67
CA ILE A 146 6.39 7.64 -10.64
C ILE A 146 7.48 6.60 -10.95
N LEU A 147 8.69 7.02 -11.28
CA LEU A 147 9.79 6.11 -11.58
C LEU A 147 10.10 5.17 -10.42
N ALA A 148 10.12 5.67 -9.18
CA ALA A 148 10.30 4.84 -7.99
C ALA A 148 9.16 3.81 -7.85
N SER A 149 7.90 4.25 -7.92
CA SER A 149 6.73 3.38 -7.84
C SER A 149 6.77 2.29 -8.92
N GLN A 150 7.03 2.66 -10.17
CA GLN A 150 7.08 1.75 -11.31
C GLN A 150 8.24 0.76 -11.22
N SER A 151 9.42 1.20 -10.77
CA SER A 151 10.58 0.32 -10.61
C SER A 151 10.26 -0.84 -9.64
N PHE A 152 9.61 -0.55 -8.52
CA PHE A 152 9.20 -1.58 -7.57
C PHE A 152 8.04 -2.43 -8.10
N PHE A 153 7.12 -1.89 -8.89
CA PHE A 153 6.09 -2.68 -9.53
C PHE A 153 6.67 -3.70 -10.51
N PHE A 154 7.55 -3.27 -11.41
CA PHE A 154 8.24 -4.18 -12.32
C PHE A 154 9.10 -5.20 -11.57
N PHE A 155 9.78 -4.80 -10.50
CA PHE A 155 10.48 -5.74 -9.64
C PHE A 155 9.54 -6.83 -9.12
N VAL A 156 8.37 -6.48 -8.59
CA VAL A 156 7.38 -7.45 -8.11
C VAL A 156 6.91 -8.38 -9.24
N LEU A 157 6.68 -7.85 -10.44
CA LEU A 157 6.30 -8.67 -11.60
C LEU A 157 7.37 -9.71 -11.96
N THR A 158 8.66 -9.38 -11.83
CA THR A 158 9.74 -10.36 -12.06
C THR A 158 9.77 -11.48 -11.00
N ARG A 159 9.30 -11.18 -9.77
CA ARG A 159 9.23 -12.16 -8.68
C ARG A 159 7.98 -13.06 -8.76
N LEU A 160 6.93 -12.57 -9.40
CA LEU A 160 5.62 -13.22 -9.46
C LEU A 160 5.68 -14.68 -9.95
N PRO A 161 6.43 -15.06 -11.02
CA PRO A 161 6.51 -16.45 -11.45
C PRO A 161 7.08 -17.37 -10.37
N ASN A 162 8.07 -16.90 -9.61
CA ASN A 162 8.68 -17.69 -8.53
C ASN A 162 7.71 -17.88 -7.35
N ILE A 163 6.93 -16.84 -7.02
CA ILE A 163 5.89 -16.89 -5.98
C ILE A 163 4.82 -17.92 -6.39
N LEU A 164 4.35 -17.85 -7.64
CA LEU A 164 3.25 -18.71 -8.12
C LEU A 164 3.66 -20.18 -8.23
N LYS A 165 4.92 -20.48 -8.57
CA LYS A 165 5.45 -21.87 -8.66
C LYS A 165 5.36 -22.64 -7.34
N GLN A 166 5.35 -21.97 -6.20
CA GLN A 166 5.30 -22.61 -4.87
C GLN A 166 3.88 -23.08 -4.48
N GLY A 167 2.91 -22.90 -5.35
CA GLY A 167 1.52 -23.19 -5.04
C GLY A 167 0.87 -22.11 -4.17
N PHE A 168 -0.45 -22.21 -4.03
CA PHE A 168 -1.21 -21.20 -3.30
C PHE A 168 -0.86 -21.17 -1.81
N GLN A 169 -0.59 -19.96 -1.31
CA GLN A 169 -0.36 -19.64 0.09
C GLN A 169 -1.27 -18.49 0.52
N PRO A 170 -1.76 -18.45 1.78
CA PRO A 170 -2.57 -17.32 2.28
C PRO A 170 -1.88 -15.97 2.13
N ALA A 171 -0.54 -15.92 2.13
CA ALA A 171 0.25 -14.72 1.89
C ALA A 171 0.06 -14.12 0.48
N PHE A 172 -0.59 -14.81 -0.47
CA PHE A 172 -0.92 -14.25 -1.78
C PHE A 172 -1.86 -13.04 -1.71
N SER A 173 -2.60 -12.86 -0.61
CA SER A 173 -3.34 -11.62 -0.35
C SER A 173 -2.46 -10.37 -0.42
N ALA A 174 -1.18 -10.51 -0.10
CA ALA A 174 -0.20 -9.43 -0.17
C ALA A 174 0.15 -8.98 -1.61
N LEU A 175 -0.31 -9.69 -2.63
CA LEU A 175 -0.18 -9.29 -4.04
C LEU A 175 -1.32 -8.36 -4.50
N THR A 176 -2.45 -8.30 -3.79
CA THR A 176 -3.67 -7.61 -4.27
C THR A 176 -3.59 -6.09 -4.10
N PHE A 177 -3.70 -5.59 -2.87
CA PHE A 177 -3.67 -4.15 -2.60
C PHE A 177 -2.39 -3.47 -3.13
N PRO A 178 -1.18 -4.03 -2.94
CA PRO A 178 0.05 -3.42 -3.43
C PRO A 178 0.07 -3.14 -4.93
N THR A 179 -0.38 -4.08 -5.74
CA THR A 179 -0.44 -3.88 -7.20
C THR A 179 -1.53 -2.88 -7.59
N ILE A 180 -2.71 -2.95 -6.96
CA ILE A 180 -3.82 -2.03 -7.25
C ILE A 180 -3.45 -0.58 -6.90
N ILE A 181 -2.78 -0.34 -5.77
CA ILE A 181 -2.38 1.03 -5.40
C ILE A 181 -1.35 1.59 -6.38
N THR A 182 -0.53 0.73 -7.04
CA THR A 182 0.39 1.18 -8.09
C THR A 182 -0.36 1.73 -9.30
N ALA A 183 -1.27 0.97 -9.87
CA ALA A 183 -2.10 1.44 -10.98
C ALA A 183 -2.92 2.69 -10.61
N THR A 184 -3.44 2.73 -9.37
CA THR A 184 -4.21 3.87 -8.87
C THR A 184 -3.35 5.13 -8.76
N SER A 185 -2.15 5.02 -8.20
CA SER A 185 -1.23 6.14 -8.05
C SER A 185 -0.76 6.69 -9.40
N LEU A 186 -0.49 5.80 -10.35
CA LEU A 186 -0.14 6.19 -11.72
C LEU A 186 -1.28 6.93 -12.40
N LYS A 187 -2.52 6.43 -12.27
CA LYS A 187 -3.72 7.11 -12.79
C LYS A 187 -3.91 8.50 -12.18
N MET A 188 -3.68 8.64 -10.87
CA MET A 188 -3.78 9.94 -10.20
C MET A 188 -2.70 10.91 -10.70
N ALA A 189 -1.46 10.44 -10.85
CA ALA A 189 -0.35 11.23 -11.37
C ALA A 189 -0.56 11.62 -12.84
N GLN A 190 -1.11 10.71 -13.66
CA GLN A 190 -1.52 11.00 -15.03
C GLN A 190 -2.53 12.15 -15.11
N GLY A 191 -3.48 12.22 -14.18
CA GLY A 191 -4.45 13.30 -14.12
C GLY A 191 -3.82 14.69 -14.00
N ILE A 192 -2.62 14.78 -13.40
CA ILE A 192 -1.84 16.03 -13.30
C ILE A 192 -0.96 16.23 -14.54
N LEU A 193 -0.17 15.20 -14.91
CA LEU A 193 0.83 15.33 -15.99
C LEU A 193 0.20 15.39 -17.38
N LYS A 194 -0.97 14.79 -17.59
CA LYS A 194 -1.73 14.73 -18.84
C LYS A 194 -0.89 14.25 -20.04
N LEU A 195 0.02 13.28 -19.80
CA LEU A 195 0.89 12.73 -20.83
C LEU A 195 0.21 11.52 -21.51
N PRO A 196 -0.10 11.56 -22.82
CA PRO A 196 -0.91 10.52 -23.48
C PRO A 196 -0.36 9.09 -23.36
N PHE A 197 0.97 8.93 -23.33
CA PHE A 197 1.56 7.59 -23.19
C PHE A 197 1.28 6.94 -21.82
N LEU A 198 1.09 7.74 -20.77
CA LEU A 198 0.74 7.22 -19.43
C LEU A 198 -0.65 6.60 -19.39
N ASP A 199 -1.58 7.02 -20.28
CA ASP A 199 -2.92 6.42 -20.34
C ASP A 199 -2.82 4.96 -20.74
N TYR A 200 -1.97 4.62 -21.72
CA TYR A 200 -1.74 3.23 -22.11
C TYR A 200 -1.12 2.41 -20.98
N LEU A 201 -0.17 3.01 -20.25
CA LEU A 201 0.47 2.34 -19.12
C LEU A 201 -0.53 2.11 -17.98
N VAL A 202 -1.37 3.08 -17.65
CA VAL A 202 -2.45 2.95 -16.65
C VAL A 202 -3.41 1.83 -17.01
N VAL A 203 -3.82 1.73 -18.29
CA VAL A 203 -4.70 0.65 -18.75
C VAL A 203 -4.01 -0.70 -18.61
N ALA A 204 -2.76 -0.82 -19.09
CA ALA A 204 -1.99 -2.06 -18.99
C ALA A 204 -1.82 -2.52 -17.53
N GLU A 205 -1.40 -1.62 -16.64
CA GLU A 205 -1.26 -1.94 -15.21
C GLU A 205 -2.60 -2.32 -14.58
N THR A 206 -3.66 -1.60 -14.90
CA THR A 206 -5.00 -1.93 -14.36
C THR A 206 -5.42 -3.34 -14.76
N LEU A 207 -5.19 -3.74 -16.01
CA LEU A 207 -5.49 -5.10 -16.47
C LEU A 207 -4.64 -6.16 -15.76
N ILE A 208 -3.34 -5.89 -15.59
CA ILE A 208 -2.44 -6.79 -14.82
C ILE A 208 -2.93 -6.94 -13.38
N CYS A 209 -3.22 -5.82 -12.72
CA CYS A 209 -3.68 -5.81 -11.32
C CYS A 209 -5.01 -6.54 -11.14
N LEU A 210 -5.97 -6.35 -12.06
CA LEU A 210 -7.24 -7.07 -12.06
C LEU A 210 -7.02 -8.57 -12.27
N THR A 211 -6.13 -8.97 -13.15
CA THR A 211 -5.79 -10.37 -13.38
C THR A 211 -5.22 -11.01 -12.11
N ILE A 212 -4.27 -10.33 -11.44
CA ILE A 212 -3.70 -10.80 -10.17
C ILE A 212 -4.79 -10.90 -9.09
N LEU A 213 -5.65 -9.89 -8.97
CA LEU A 213 -6.74 -9.88 -7.99
C LEU A 213 -7.71 -11.05 -8.20
N LEU A 214 -8.17 -11.25 -9.42
CA LEU A 214 -9.12 -12.34 -9.77
C LEU A 214 -8.47 -13.72 -9.57
N PHE A 215 -7.18 -13.86 -9.93
CA PHE A 215 -6.43 -15.09 -9.68
C PHE A 215 -6.35 -15.39 -8.17
N VAL A 216 -5.95 -14.40 -7.36
CA VAL A 216 -5.81 -14.57 -5.91
C VAL A 216 -7.18 -14.89 -5.28
N LEU A 217 -8.24 -14.19 -5.68
CA LEU A 217 -9.60 -14.44 -5.19
C LEU A 217 -10.05 -15.86 -5.52
N GLY A 218 -9.88 -16.29 -6.78
CA GLY A 218 -10.22 -17.64 -7.22
C GLY A 218 -9.45 -18.71 -6.44
N ALA A 219 -8.14 -18.50 -6.25
CA ALA A 219 -7.30 -19.41 -5.49
C ALA A 219 -7.75 -19.52 -4.01
N TYR A 220 -8.16 -18.41 -3.38
CA TYR A 220 -8.73 -18.42 -2.04
C TYR A 220 -10.05 -19.21 -1.96
N LEU A 221 -10.95 -19.01 -2.93
CA LEU A 221 -12.23 -19.73 -2.96
C LEU A 221 -12.01 -21.24 -3.09
N ILE A 222 -11.09 -21.65 -3.96
CA ILE A 222 -10.73 -23.08 -4.11
C ILE A 222 -10.12 -23.63 -2.82
N TRP A 223 -9.21 -22.86 -2.19
CA TRP A 223 -8.57 -23.28 -0.95
C TRP A 223 -9.56 -23.43 0.21
N LEU A 224 -10.50 -22.49 0.35
CA LEU A 224 -11.56 -22.57 1.37
C LEU A 224 -12.44 -23.80 1.18
N ARG A 225 -12.85 -24.11 -0.08
CA ARG A 225 -13.65 -25.31 -0.38
C ARG A 225 -12.96 -26.63 -0.02
N LYS A 226 -11.62 -26.67 -0.03
CA LYS A 226 -10.86 -27.87 0.34
C LYS A 226 -10.71 -28.06 1.84
N LYS A 227 -11.01 -27.03 2.63
CA LYS A 227 -10.92 -27.07 4.11
C LYS A 227 -12.25 -27.35 4.80
N VAL A 228 -13.35 -27.19 4.09
CA VAL A 228 -14.70 -27.57 4.49
C VAL A 228 -14.99 -28.97 3.97
#